data_9f31a330a3227334d0371254e9b85c1e
#
_entry.id   9f31a330a3227334d0371254e9b85c1e
#
_cell.length_a   1.000
_cell.length_b   1.000
_cell.length_c   1.000
_cell.angle_alpha   90.00
_cell.angle_beta   90.00
_cell.angle_gamma   90.00
#
_symmetry.space_group_name_H-M   'P 1'
#
loop_
_entity.id
_entity.type
_entity.pdbx_description
1 polymer ?
#
loop_
_entity_poly.entity_id
_entity_poly.type
_entity_poly.pdbx_seq_one_letter_code
_entity_poly.pdbx_strand_id
1 'polypeptide(L)' 'MENNNMSVAKASELMGVSQQFVRVGLQKGILPFGYAVQISRGRYTYYISRQKFLEYTGIKEN' A
#
# COMPACT_ATOMS: atom_id res chain seq x y z
N MET A 1 -4.37 8.76 18.61
CA MET A 1 -5.31 8.25 17.62
C MET A 1 -4.62 7.30 16.66
N GLU A 2 -5.20 6.18 16.43
CA GLU A 2 -4.61 5.18 15.56
C GLU A 2 -4.72 5.57 14.10
N ASN A 3 -3.64 5.40 13.39
CA ASN A 3 -3.60 5.68 11.96
C ASN A 3 -3.74 4.36 11.22
N ASN A 4 -4.83 4.22 10.44
CA ASN A 4 -5.07 2.99 9.69
C ASN A 4 -4.26 2.95 8.39
N ASN A 5 -3.42 3.93 8.17
CA ASN A 5 -2.62 4.05 6.95
C ASN A 5 -1.28 3.36 7.15
N MET A 6 -0.96 2.41 6.26
CA MET A 6 0.32 1.71 6.25
C MET A 6 1.21 2.33 5.18
N SER A 7 2.50 2.47 5.47
CA SER A 7 3.42 3.02 4.49
C SER A 7 3.72 2.01 3.38
N VAL A 8 4.10 2.52 2.22
CA VAL A 8 4.53 1.66 1.10
C VAL A 8 5.74 0.84 1.53
N ALA A 9 6.67 1.45 2.27
CA ALA A 9 7.86 0.74 2.74
C ALA A 9 7.47 -0.43 3.63
N LYS A 10 6.54 -0.21 4.56
CA LYS A 10 6.12 -1.28 5.47
C LYS A 10 5.42 -2.40 4.72
N ALA A 11 4.53 -2.05 3.79
CA ALA A 11 3.82 -3.05 3.01
C ALA A 11 4.79 -3.90 2.18
N SER A 12 5.76 -3.24 1.53
CA SER A 12 6.73 -3.96 0.72
C SER A 12 7.56 -4.91 1.57
N GLU A 13 7.94 -4.46 2.75
CA GLU A 13 8.72 -5.29 3.66
C GLU A 13 7.95 -6.54 4.09
N LEU A 14 6.71 -6.35 4.48
CA LEU A 14 5.87 -7.46 4.93
C LEU A 14 5.58 -8.45 3.82
N MET A 15 5.40 -7.95 2.60
CA MET A 15 5.10 -8.81 1.45
C MET A 15 6.34 -9.45 0.85
N GLY A 16 7.53 -8.94 1.19
CA GLY A 16 8.76 -9.44 0.60
C GLY A 16 8.94 -9.02 -0.85
N VAL A 17 8.44 -7.83 -1.20
CA VAL A 17 8.56 -7.31 -2.56
C VAL A 17 9.18 -5.91 -2.51
N SER A 18 9.53 -5.37 -3.66
CA SER A 18 10.11 -4.03 -3.73
C SER A 18 9.03 -2.98 -3.49
N GLN A 19 9.48 -1.79 -3.07
CA GLN A 19 8.54 -0.68 -2.93
C GLN A 19 7.95 -0.28 -4.28
N GLN A 20 8.75 -0.42 -5.34
CA GLN A 20 8.27 -0.15 -6.70
C GLN A 20 7.09 -1.06 -7.05
N PHE A 21 7.18 -2.32 -6.68
CA PHE A 21 6.08 -3.27 -6.91
C PHE A 21 4.80 -2.76 -6.28
N VAL A 22 4.88 -2.31 -5.02
CA VAL A 22 3.70 -1.84 -4.31
C VAL A 22 3.15 -0.57 -4.97
N ARG A 23 4.04 0.37 -5.29
CA ARG A 23 3.61 1.64 -5.89
C ARG A 23 2.91 1.41 -7.22
N VAL A 24 3.51 0.62 -8.09
CA VAL A 24 2.92 0.35 -9.40
C VAL A 24 1.61 -0.41 -9.26
N GLY A 25 1.56 -1.37 -8.35
CA GLY A 25 0.33 -2.12 -8.12
C GLY A 25 -0.82 -1.24 -7.67
N LEU A 26 -0.53 -0.28 -6.79
CA LEU A 26 -1.56 0.65 -6.34
C LEU A 26 -1.98 1.60 -7.46
N GLN A 27 -1.02 2.06 -8.26
CA GLN A 27 -1.35 2.94 -9.39
C GLN A 27 -2.25 2.25 -10.40
N LYS A 28 -2.05 0.96 -10.61
CA LYS A 28 -2.83 0.20 -11.59
C LYS A 28 -4.11 -0.38 -11.00
N GLY A 29 -4.30 -0.23 -9.70
CA GLY A 29 -5.51 -0.72 -9.04
C GLY A 29 -5.58 -2.23 -8.91
N ILE A 30 -4.45 -2.92 -8.96
CA ILE A 30 -4.45 -4.38 -8.85
C ILE A 30 -4.14 -4.87 -7.43
N LEU A 31 -3.80 -3.96 -6.52
CA LEU A 31 -3.63 -4.30 -5.12
C LEU A 31 -4.85 -3.76 -4.35
N PRO A 32 -5.75 -4.64 -3.90
CA PRO A 32 -7.05 -4.18 -3.39
C PRO A 32 -7.02 -3.63 -1.98
N PHE A 33 -5.85 -3.45 -1.38
CA PHE A 33 -5.76 -2.94 -0.02
C PHE A 33 -5.45 -1.45 0.05
N GLY A 34 -5.42 -0.76 -1.09
CA GLY A 34 -5.15 0.67 -1.07
C GLY A 34 -5.34 1.28 -2.45
N TYR A 35 -4.87 2.51 -2.58
CA TYR A 35 -4.97 3.21 -3.86
C TYR A 35 -3.87 4.26 -3.96
N ALA A 36 -3.68 4.75 -5.17
CA ALA A 36 -2.75 5.84 -5.44
C ALA A 36 -3.51 6.96 -6.11
N VAL A 37 -3.23 8.18 -5.70
CA VAL A 37 -3.86 9.38 -6.27
C VAL A 37 -2.76 10.24 -6.86
N GLN A 38 -2.89 10.56 -8.14
CA GLN A 38 -1.94 11.45 -8.80
C GLN A 38 -2.29 12.89 -8.44
N ILE A 39 -1.41 13.55 -7.69
CA ILE A 39 -1.66 14.91 -7.22
C ILE A 39 -1.04 15.94 -8.14
N SER A 40 -0.07 15.54 -8.96
CA SER A 40 0.50 16.40 -9.99
C SER A 40 1.26 15.49 -10.94
N ARG A 41 1.73 16.06 -12.05
CA ARG A 41 2.45 15.27 -13.04
C ARG A 41 3.65 14.58 -12.39
N GLY A 42 3.68 13.27 -12.49
CA GLY A 42 4.77 12.46 -11.97
C GLY A 42 4.77 12.28 -10.47
N ARG A 43 3.75 12.76 -9.75
CA ARG A 43 3.71 12.66 -8.30
C ARG A 43 2.41 11.99 -7.86
N TYR A 44 2.58 11.00 -6.97
CA TYR A 44 1.45 10.25 -6.45
C TYR A 44 1.47 10.27 -4.92
N THR A 45 0.28 10.22 -4.34
CA THR A 45 0.09 9.96 -2.92
C THR A 45 -0.51 8.56 -2.78
N TYR A 46 0.00 7.79 -1.83
CA TYR A 46 -0.41 6.39 -1.65
C TYR A 46 -1.12 6.22 -0.32
N TYR A 47 -2.19 5.47 -0.34
CA TYR A 47 -2.89 5.10 0.87
C TYR A 47 -3.07 3.59 0.91
N ILE A 48 -2.69 2.98 2.02
CA ILE A 48 -2.85 1.54 2.23
C ILE A 48 -3.59 1.33 3.53
N SER A 49 -4.74 0.68 3.46
CA SER A 49 -5.51 0.35 4.66
C SER A 49 -4.88 -0.86 5.34
N ARG A 50 -4.51 -0.70 6.62
CA ARG A 50 -3.94 -1.82 7.38
C ARG A 50 -4.90 -2.99 7.47
N GLN A 51 -6.18 -2.69 7.67
CA GLN A 51 -7.18 -3.73 7.80
C GLN A 51 -7.34 -4.50 6.50
N LYS A 52 -7.44 -3.79 5.38
CA LYS A 52 -7.60 -4.45 4.09
C LYS A 52 -6.33 -5.20 3.69
N PHE A 53 -5.17 -4.68 4.06
CA PHE A 53 -3.92 -5.37 3.81
C PHE A 53 -3.91 -6.71 4.52
N LEU A 54 -4.30 -6.72 5.79
CA LEU A 54 -4.36 -7.96 6.53
C LEU A 54 -5.36 -8.93 5.92
N GLU A 55 -6.53 -8.43 5.54
CA GLU A 55 -7.56 -9.29 4.96
C GLU A 55 -7.11 -9.90 3.64
N TYR A 56 -6.42 -9.14 2.84
CA TYR A 56 -6.01 -9.61 1.52
C TYR A 56 -4.80 -10.53 1.59
N THR A 57 -3.78 -10.14 2.34
CA THR A 57 -2.51 -10.89 2.36
C THR A 57 -2.46 -11.93 3.46
N GLY A 58 -3.23 -11.74 4.53
CA GLY A 58 -3.14 -12.58 5.70
C GLY A 58 -1.90 -12.32 6.53
N ILE A 59 -1.13 -11.30 6.21
CA ILE A 59 0.12 -10.99 6.90
C ILE A 59 -0.18 -10.04 8.04
N LYS A 60 0.11 -10.47 9.25
CA LYS A 60 -0.11 -9.64 10.43
C LYS A 60 1.08 -8.71 10.62
N GLU A 61 0.75 -7.45 10.89
CA GLU A 61 1.72 -6.47 11.27
C GLU A 61 1.95 -6.58 12.76
N ASN A 62 3.19 -6.68 13.15
CA ASN A 62 3.49 -6.89 14.55
C ASN A 62 3.79 -5.61 15.27
#